data_cb81043bbbdd1d23e7ecc1a0c8ea8125
#
_entry.id   cb81043bbbdd1d23e7ecc1a0c8ea8125
#
_cell.length_a   1.000
_cell.length_b   1.000
_cell.length_c   1.000
_cell.angle_alpha   90.00
_cell.angle_beta   90.00
_cell.angle_gamma   90.00
#
_symmetry.space_group_name_H-M   'P 1'
#
loop_
_entity.id
_entity.type
_entity.pdbx_description
1 polymer ?
#
loop_
_entity_poly.entity_id
_entity_poly.type
_entity_poly.pdbx_seq_one_letter_code
_entity_poly.pdbx_strand_id
1 'polypeptide(L)'
;MKITLVRSMSRSAVFELVNDSCYRTPAPYTVTLDGAAVCSGDTNVFSLYSLEPSHTYTLAVTLDGVTDTLTFTTAEESFFVDASRYGLVADGVTDNTAKLQAALSTCPAGGTVYVPAGTYRTQSLFLQSNTTLYLEKGCTLLGGTDRRDYPILPGVLPCHNEKDEKYLALWEGNPLDSFAALINVINAENVTITGEGTLDCNAQNGDWYQNPKQKKIAWRPRLFFTSGAKNVVLHGVLACNSYSWTIHPTYSENVDILNIRIRNSSQSPNTDGIDPESCKNVNIIGNHVHVGDDCIALKSSKLFLGMKLHIPCENVIIRNCCLSRGHGGLVIGSEMSGGIKNVTVTQCLMDHTDRGSVSYTHLTLPTIA
;
A
#
# COMPACT_ATOMS: atom_id res chain seq x y z
N MET A 1 -7.98 -9.36 -26.50
CA MET A 1 -7.11 -8.86 -25.40
C MET A 1 -6.62 -7.48 -25.81
N LYS A 2 -6.58 -6.54 -24.87
CA LYS A 2 -6.04 -5.18 -25.10
C LYS A 2 -5.15 -4.80 -23.92
N ILE A 3 -3.94 -4.31 -24.19
CA ILE A 3 -3.05 -3.79 -23.17
C ILE A 3 -3.42 -2.36 -22.84
N THR A 4 -3.46 -2.02 -21.57
CA THR A 4 -3.60 -0.63 -21.09
C THR A 4 -2.50 -0.32 -20.07
N LEU A 5 -2.00 0.91 -20.13
CA LEU A 5 -1.10 1.43 -19.10
C LEU A 5 -1.95 1.89 -17.90
N VAL A 6 -1.74 1.27 -16.75
CA VAL A 6 -2.38 1.69 -15.49
C VAL A 6 -1.62 2.88 -14.89
N ARG A 7 -0.30 2.74 -14.79
CA ARG A 7 0.56 3.80 -14.25
C ARG A 7 1.99 3.66 -14.78
N SER A 8 2.61 4.79 -15.13
CA SER A 8 4.04 4.88 -15.39
C SER A 8 4.71 5.71 -14.31
N MET A 9 5.81 5.21 -13.79
CA MET A 9 6.70 5.86 -12.81
C MET A 9 8.09 6.02 -13.44
N SER A 10 9.05 6.59 -12.74
CA SER A 10 10.39 6.82 -13.32
C SER A 10 11.12 5.52 -13.67
N ARG A 11 11.02 4.48 -12.83
CA ARG A 11 11.77 3.22 -13.00
C ARG A 11 10.90 1.97 -13.00
N SER A 12 9.59 2.14 -13.09
CA SER A 12 8.65 1.01 -13.16
C SER A 12 7.34 1.41 -13.84
N ALA A 13 6.58 0.43 -14.31
CA ALA A 13 5.28 0.65 -14.91
C ALA A 13 4.34 -0.52 -14.61
N VAL A 14 3.04 -0.23 -14.54
CA VAL A 14 1.96 -1.21 -14.32
C VAL A 14 1.04 -1.25 -15.52
N PHE A 15 0.74 -2.46 -15.97
CA PHE A 15 -0.10 -2.70 -17.13
C PHE A 15 -1.27 -3.61 -16.77
N GLU A 16 -2.36 -3.47 -17.52
CA GLU A 16 -3.52 -4.31 -17.40
C GLU A 16 -3.89 -4.90 -18.78
N LEU A 17 -4.13 -6.20 -18.80
CA LEU A 17 -4.66 -6.93 -19.94
C LEU A 17 -6.18 -6.97 -19.83
N VAL A 18 -6.85 -6.10 -20.54
CA VAL A 18 -8.32 -5.98 -20.51
C VAL A 18 -8.92 -7.21 -21.17
N ASN A 19 -9.68 -7.97 -20.40
CA ASN A 19 -10.41 -9.17 -20.80
C ASN A 19 -11.59 -9.39 -19.83
N ASP A 20 -12.39 -10.44 -20.04
CA ASP A 20 -13.58 -10.74 -19.22
C ASP A 20 -13.29 -11.69 -18.03
N SER A 21 -12.05 -12.12 -17.84
CA SER A 21 -11.67 -13.05 -16.77
C SER A 21 -11.39 -12.31 -15.45
N CYS A 22 -11.62 -13.00 -14.33
CA CYS A 22 -11.34 -12.46 -13.01
C CYS A 22 -9.88 -12.72 -12.61
N TYR A 23 -9.13 -11.66 -12.31
CA TYR A 23 -7.76 -11.69 -11.78
C TYR A 23 -6.73 -12.37 -12.70
N ARG A 24 -7.03 -13.56 -13.27
CA ARG A 24 -6.13 -14.29 -14.16
C ARG A 24 -6.55 -14.16 -15.61
N THR A 25 -5.58 -14.18 -16.50
CA THR A 25 -5.82 -14.30 -17.94
C THR A 25 -6.31 -15.70 -18.31
N PRO A 26 -7.03 -15.86 -19.43
CA PRO A 26 -7.52 -17.18 -19.88
C PRO A 26 -6.40 -18.19 -20.15
N ALA A 27 -5.20 -17.72 -20.53
CA ALA A 27 -4.01 -18.49 -20.76
C ALA A 27 -2.76 -17.71 -20.33
N PRO A 28 -1.60 -18.39 -20.11
CA PRO A 28 -0.35 -17.69 -19.86
C PRO A 28 0.06 -16.81 -21.05
N TYR A 29 0.74 -15.71 -20.76
CA TYR A 29 1.26 -14.78 -21.77
C TYR A 29 2.77 -14.59 -21.62
N THR A 30 3.38 -14.09 -22.69
CA THR A 30 4.78 -13.63 -22.71
C THR A 30 4.83 -12.14 -23.00
N VAL A 31 5.81 -11.46 -22.41
CA VAL A 31 6.01 -10.01 -22.53
C VAL A 31 7.37 -9.73 -23.14
N THR A 32 7.40 -8.89 -24.15
CA THR A 32 8.65 -8.33 -24.70
C THR A 32 8.66 -6.81 -24.55
N LEU A 33 9.84 -6.25 -24.31
CA LEU A 33 10.10 -4.82 -24.24
C LEU A 33 11.18 -4.49 -25.26
N ASP A 34 10.88 -3.62 -26.21
CA ASP A 34 11.73 -3.28 -27.36
C ASP A 34 12.26 -4.53 -28.11
N GLY A 35 11.40 -5.53 -28.22
CA GLY A 35 11.70 -6.82 -28.87
C GLY A 35 12.44 -7.84 -28.00
N ALA A 36 12.95 -7.48 -26.84
CA ALA A 36 13.60 -8.40 -25.91
C ALA A 36 12.55 -9.04 -24.94
N ALA A 37 12.64 -10.36 -24.72
CA ALA A 37 11.78 -11.06 -23.74
C ALA A 37 12.15 -10.60 -22.31
N VAL A 38 11.16 -10.15 -21.54
CA VAL A 38 11.38 -9.62 -20.18
C VAL A 38 10.67 -10.41 -19.09
N CYS A 39 9.45 -10.90 -19.33
CA CYS A 39 8.73 -11.72 -18.36
C CYS A 39 7.63 -12.56 -19.03
N SER A 40 6.98 -13.38 -18.23
CA SER A 40 5.76 -14.10 -18.55
C SER A 40 4.83 -14.08 -17.35
N GLY A 41 3.54 -14.32 -17.55
CA GLY A 41 2.57 -14.30 -16.47
C GLY A 41 1.24 -14.94 -16.86
N ASP A 42 0.32 -14.93 -15.89
CA ASP A 42 -1.05 -15.45 -16.05
C ASP A 42 -2.08 -14.55 -15.31
N THR A 43 -1.66 -13.35 -14.90
CA THR A 43 -2.53 -12.39 -14.20
C THR A 43 -2.90 -11.23 -15.10
N ASN A 44 -4.10 -10.68 -14.94
CA ASN A 44 -4.58 -9.55 -15.73
C ASN A 44 -3.74 -8.28 -15.53
N VAL A 45 -3.08 -8.15 -14.39
CA VAL A 45 -2.20 -7.01 -14.07
C VAL A 45 -0.79 -7.49 -13.86
N PHE A 46 0.16 -6.83 -14.49
CA PHE A 46 1.58 -7.09 -14.34
C PHE A 46 2.40 -5.80 -14.30
N SER A 47 3.64 -5.91 -13.88
CA SER A 47 4.53 -4.77 -13.73
C SER A 47 5.89 -5.02 -14.36
N LEU A 48 6.53 -3.95 -14.81
CA LEU A 48 7.93 -3.93 -15.22
C LEU A 48 8.72 -3.02 -14.28
N TYR A 49 9.96 -3.41 -14.02
CA TYR A 49 10.86 -2.72 -13.09
C TYR A 49 12.20 -2.46 -13.74
N SER A 50 13.06 -1.71 -13.05
CA SER A 50 14.42 -1.35 -13.53
C SER A 50 14.42 -0.67 -14.89
N LEU A 51 13.37 0.10 -15.17
CA LEU A 51 13.27 0.91 -16.39
C LEU A 51 14.12 2.16 -16.27
N GLU A 52 14.52 2.73 -17.41
CA GLU A 52 15.19 4.02 -17.45
C GLU A 52 14.19 5.18 -17.39
N PRO A 53 14.46 6.23 -16.61
CA PRO A 53 13.60 7.42 -16.56
C PRO A 53 13.56 8.17 -17.90
N SER A 54 12.43 8.83 -18.17
CA SER A 54 12.19 9.63 -19.39
C SER A 54 12.46 8.86 -20.69
N HIS A 55 12.31 7.54 -20.66
CA HIS A 55 12.54 6.67 -21.81
C HIS A 55 11.23 6.15 -22.39
N THR A 56 11.16 6.07 -23.70
CA THR A 56 10.00 5.54 -24.42
C THR A 56 10.26 4.10 -24.84
N TYR A 57 9.38 3.20 -24.42
CA TYR A 57 9.42 1.76 -24.66
C TYR A 57 8.29 1.31 -25.55
N THR A 58 8.53 0.26 -26.34
CA THR A 58 7.49 -0.51 -27.03
C THR A 58 7.30 -1.85 -26.31
N LEU A 59 6.14 -2.00 -25.67
CA LEU A 59 5.70 -3.20 -25.01
C LEU A 59 4.89 -4.07 -25.95
N ALA A 60 5.17 -5.37 -26.03
CA ALA A 60 4.29 -6.31 -26.69
C ALA A 60 3.95 -7.49 -25.76
N VAL A 61 2.70 -7.91 -25.76
CA VAL A 61 2.21 -9.07 -25.00
C VAL A 61 1.58 -10.06 -25.96
N THR A 62 2.02 -11.32 -25.87
CA THR A 62 1.49 -12.41 -26.68
C THR A 62 0.77 -13.42 -25.79
N LEU A 63 -0.51 -13.66 -26.08
CA LEU A 63 -1.37 -14.64 -25.42
C LEU A 63 -2.08 -15.48 -26.49
N ASP A 64 -1.95 -16.82 -26.43
CA ASP A 64 -2.55 -17.74 -27.43
C ASP A 64 -2.23 -17.38 -28.89
N GLY A 65 -1.01 -16.91 -29.15
CA GLY A 65 -0.57 -16.53 -30.50
C GLY A 65 -1.09 -15.15 -30.98
N VAL A 66 -1.89 -14.46 -30.18
CA VAL A 66 -2.35 -13.09 -30.46
C VAL A 66 -1.46 -12.10 -29.74
N THR A 67 -0.86 -11.17 -30.47
CA THR A 67 0.02 -10.14 -29.92
C THR A 67 -0.70 -8.79 -29.97
N ASP A 68 -0.67 -8.06 -28.86
CA ASP A 68 -1.03 -6.65 -28.79
C ASP A 68 0.19 -5.82 -28.38
N THR A 69 0.26 -4.55 -28.78
CA THR A 69 1.39 -3.67 -28.54
C THR A 69 0.95 -2.33 -27.96
N LEU A 70 1.81 -1.78 -27.09
CA LEU A 70 1.59 -0.49 -26.46
C LEU A 70 2.93 0.28 -26.36
N THR A 71 2.94 1.54 -26.78
CA THR A 71 4.08 2.44 -26.52
C THR A 71 3.78 3.28 -25.29
N PHE A 72 4.75 3.37 -24.37
CA PHE A 72 4.65 4.19 -23.18
C PHE A 72 5.98 4.86 -22.85
N THR A 73 5.91 5.95 -22.08
CA THR A 73 7.11 6.69 -21.61
C THR A 73 7.13 6.67 -20.09
N THR A 74 8.30 6.40 -19.51
CA THR A 74 8.52 6.49 -18.06
C THR A 74 8.56 7.95 -17.62
N ALA A 75 8.21 8.19 -16.36
CA ALA A 75 8.26 9.51 -15.77
C ALA A 75 9.71 10.01 -15.63
N GLU A 76 9.86 11.31 -15.50
CA GLU A 76 11.13 11.95 -15.22
C GLU A 76 11.68 11.58 -13.84
N GLU A 77 12.99 11.61 -13.69
CA GLU A 77 13.72 11.48 -12.43
C GLU A 77 14.75 12.60 -12.32
N SER A 78 14.62 13.45 -11.33
CA SER A 78 15.54 14.59 -11.19
C SER A 78 16.88 14.18 -10.60
N PHE A 79 16.90 13.17 -9.74
CA PHE A 79 18.10 12.71 -9.03
C PHE A 79 18.00 11.26 -8.60
N PHE A 80 19.12 10.54 -8.62
CA PHE A 80 19.22 9.17 -8.13
C PHE A 80 20.14 9.11 -6.90
N VAL A 81 19.57 8.74 -5.75
CA VAL A 81 20.25 8.59 -4.48
C VAL A 81 20.41 7.12 -4.17
N ASP A 82 21.61 6.59 -4.31
CA ASP A 82 21.94 5.24 -3.84
C ASP A 82 22.11 5.26 -2.31
N ALA A 83 21.18 4.66 -1.60
CA ALA A 83 21.15 4.63 -0.14
C ALA A 83 22.34 3.87 0.47
N SER A 84 22.99 2.98 -0.27
CA SER A 84 24.21 2.29 0.21
C SER A 84 25.32 3.26 0.59
N ARG A 85 25.37 4.42 -0.07
CA ARG A 85 26.36 5.48 0.21
C ARG A 85 26.18 6.16 1.57
N TYR A 86 25.05 5.91 2.25
CA TYR A 86 24.81 6.36 3.63
C TYR A 86 25.33 5.37 4.68
N GLY A 87 26.06 4.35 4.24
CA GLY A 87 26.66 3.36 5.14
C GLY A 87 25.69 2.34 5.69
N LEU A 88 24.69 1.96 4.88
CA LEU A 88 23.75 0.89 5.23
C LEU A 88 24.49 -0.43 5.50
N VAL A 89 24.01 -1.19 6.48
CA VAL A 89 24.51 -2.52 6.83
C VAL A 89 23.37 -3.53 6.64
N ALA A 90 23.57 -4.44 5.71
CA ALA A 90 22.55 -5.38 5.23
C ALA A 90 22.55 -6.72 6.00
N ASP A 91 22.75 -6.69 7.33
CA ASP A 91 22.89 -7.90 8.17
C ASP A 91 21.58 -8.33 8.87
N GLY A 92 20.50 -7.55 8.72
CA GLY A 92 19.22 -7.77 9.40
C GLY A 92 19.23 -7.48 10.90
N VAL A 93 20.34 -7.01 11.45
CA VAL A 93 20.54 -6.79 12.89
C VAL A 93 20.86 -5.33 13.21
N THR A 94 21.80 -4.75 12.46
CA THR A 94 22.22 -3.35 12.65
C THR A 94 21.07 -2.40 12.29
N ASP A 95 20.81 -1.44 13.19
CA ASP A 95 19.80 -0.41 12.94
C ASP A 95 20.26 0.56 11.86
N ASN A 96 19.49 0.65 10.79
CA ASN A 96 19.71 1.53 9.65
C ASN A 96 18.74 2.72 9.61
N THR A 97 17.88 2.90 10.62
CA THR A 97 16.80 3.91 10.60
C THR A 97 17.31 5.31 10.30
N ALA A 98 18.31 5.78 11.04
CA ALA A 98 18.87 7.12 10.86
C ALA A 98 19.51 7.30 9.47
N LYS A 99 20.15 6.25 8.95
CA LYS A 99 20.83 6.27 7.64
C LYS A 99 19.83 6.29 6.48
N LEU A 100 18.80 5.44 6.55
CA LEU A 100 17.69 5.44 5.58
C LEU A 100 16.91 6.75 5.62
N GLN A 101 16.63 7.25 6.83
CA GLN A 101 15.95 8.53 6.98
C GLN A 101 16.80 9.69 6.44
N ALA A 102 18.12 9.66 6.63
CA ALA A 102 19.01 10.66 6.05
C ALA A 102 18.97 10.63 4.52
N ALA A 103 19.01 9.44 3.91
CA ALA A 103 18.88 9.31 2.45
C ALA A 103 17.55 9.88 1.93
N LEU A 104 16.44 9.57 2.61
CA LEU A 104 15.11 10.09 2.29
C LEU A 104 15.03 11.62 2.47
N SER A 105 15.58 12.14 3.57
CA SER A 105 15.49 13.57 3.90
C SER A 105 16.39 14.46 3.05
N THR A 106 17.46 13.92 2.47
CA THR A 106 18.39 14.65 1.59
C THR A 106 18.10 14.46 0.11
N CYS A 107 17.16 13.59 -0.25
CA CYS A 107 16.77 13.38 -1.64
C CYS A 107 16.12 14.65 -2.19
N PRO A 108 16.60 15.21 -3.29
CA PRO A 108 15.96 16.35 -3.94
C PRO A 108 14.55 16.01 -4.45
N ALA A 109 13.72 17.02 -4.59
CA ALA A 109 12.37 16.86 -5.13
C ALA A 109 12.40 16.24 -6.53
N GLY A 110 11.55 15.25 -6.78
CA GLY A 110 11.51 14.46 -8.01
C GLY A 110 12.61 13.38 -8.08
N GLY A 111 13.37 13.19 -7.00
CA GLY A 111 14.42 12.18 -6.94
C GLY A 111 13.94 10.82 -6.45
N THR A 112 14.76 9.81 -6.70
CA THR A 112 14.58 8.42 -6.28
C THR A 112 15.64 8.03 -5.25
N VAL A 113 15.21 7.57 -4.08
CA VAL A 113 16.06 6.87 -3.11
C VAL A 113 16.02 5.39 -3.43
N TYR A 114 17.11 4.86 -3.92
CA TYR A 114 17.27 3.45 -4.26
C TYR A 114 17.90 2.70 -3.09
N VAL A 115 17.24 1.62 -2.67
CA VAL A 115 17.76 0.72 -1.64
C VAL A 115 18.11 -0.61 -2.29
N PRO A 116 19.40 -1.00 -2.33
CA PRO A 116 19.85 -2.22 -3.00
C PRO A 116 19.40 -3.49 -2.25
N ALA A 117 19.59 -4.64 -2.89
CA ALA A 117 19.33 -5.95 -2.27
C ALA A 117 20.08 -6.10 -0.94
N GLY A 118 19.39 -6.66 0.08
CA GLY A 118 19.91 -6.86 1.43
C GLY A 118 18.81 -6.75 2.47
N THR A 119 19.09 -7.14 3.70
CA THR A 119 18.16 -7.04 4.82
C THR A 119 18.57 -5.92 5.76
N TYR A 120 17.78 -4.86 5.80
CA TYR A 120 18.05 -3.66 6.58
C TYR A 120 17.06 -3.52 7.72
N ARG A 121 17.52 -3.77 8.95
CA ARG A 121 16.67 -3.52 10.12
C ARG A 121 16.43 -2.01 10.26
N THR A 122 15.17 -1.62 10.45
CA THR A 122 14.76 -0.22 10.60
C THR A 122 13.51 -0.11 11.46
N GLN A 123 13.28 1.06 12.01
CA GLN A 123 12.00 1.45 12.60
C GLN A 123 11.21 2.32 11.59
N SER A 124 10.46 3.30 12.12
CA SER A 124 9.61 4.16 11.31
C SER A 124 10.42 5.08 10.39
N LEU A 125 10.07 5.05 9.11
CA LEU A 125 10.58 5.97 8.09
C LEU A 125 9.48 6.94 7.65
N PHE A 126 9.86 8.21 7.42
CA PHE A 126 8.96 9.28 7.01
C PHE A 126 9.38 9.81 5.65
N LEU A 127 8.50 9.69 4.67
CA LEU A 127 8.75 10.15 3.31
C LEU A 127 8.30 11.60 3.13
N GLN A 128 9.06 12.35 2.35
CA GLN A 128 8.80 13.73 2.00
C GLN A 128 8.05 13.84 0.67
N SER A 129 7.48 15.00 0.40
CA SER A 129 6.85 15.30 -0.89
C SER A 129 7.83 15.18 -2.05
N ASN A 130 7.30 14.75 -3.20
CA ASN A 130 8.03 14.63 -4.46
C ASN A 130 9.24 13.66 -4.39
N THR A 131 9.08 12.55 -3.66
CA THR A 131 10.14 11.55 -3.47
C THR A 131 9.66 10.16 -3.87
N THR A 132 10.53 9.42 -4.55
CA THR A 132 10.35 7.99 -4.82
C THR A 132 11.27 7.17 -3.92
N LEU A 133 10.72 6.18 -3.22
CA LEU A 133 11.48 5.11 -2.56
C LEU A 133 11.43 3.86 -3.45
N TYR A 134 12.57 3.48 -4.01
CA TYR A 134 12.69 2.30 -4.85
C TYR A 134 13.40 1.18 -4.08
N LEU A 135 12.71 0.07 -3.86
CA LEU A 135 13.27 -1.12 -3.20
C LEU A 135 13.63 -2.17 -4.23
N GLU A 136 14.92 -2.45 -4.39
CA GLU A 136 15.38 -3.44 -5.34
C GLU A 136 14.87 -4.85 -4.99
N LYS A 137 14.80 -5.72 -5.99
CA LYS A 137 14.54 -7.14 -5.79
C LYS A 137 15.56 -7.74 -4.82
N GLY A 138 15.07 -8.40 -3.76
CA GLY A 138 15.92 -8.91 -2.68
C GLY A 138 16.24 -7.89 -1.56
N CYS A 139 15.77 -6.66 -1.68
CA CYS A 139 15.77 -5.70 -0.58
C CYS A 139 14.68 -6.06 0.44
N THR A 140 15.00 -6.06 1.71
CA THR A 140 14.03 -6.19 2.83
C THR A 140 14.24 -5.06 3.83
N LEU A 141 13.25 -4.21 4.02
CA LEU A 141 13.18 -3.33 5.17
C LEU A 141 12.53 -4.10 6.32
N LEU A 142 13.33 -4.46 7.31
CA LEU A 142 12.94 -5.33 8.42
C LEU A 142 12.63 -4.50 9.67
N GLY A 143 11.39 -4.52 10.14
CA GLY A 143 10.94 -3.80 11.32
C GLY A 143 11.62 -4.27 12.61
N GLY A 144 11.94 -3.32 13.49
CA GLY A 144 12.42 -3.60 14.84
C GLY A 144 11.33 -4.23 15.71
N THR A 145 11.72 -5.03 16.68
CA THR A 145 10.79 -5.78 17.55
C THR A 145 10.47 -5.07 18.88
N ASP A 146 11.27 -4.09 19.28
CA ASP A 146 11.02 -3.31 20.51
C ASP A 146 10.16 -2.08 20.21
N ARG A 147 8.99 -2.02 20.82
CA ARG A 147 8.05 -0.90 20.63
C ARG A 147 8.59 0.44 21.13
N ARG A 148 9.55 0.42 22.06
CA ARG A 148 10.16 1.65 22.61
C ARG A 148 11.02 2.40 21.59
N ASP A 149 11.42 1.73 20.51
CA ASP A 149 12.21 2.31 19.43
C ASP A 149 11.33 3.06 18.40
N TYR A 150 10.00 2.95 18.53
CA TYR A 150 9.05 3.57 17.58
C TYR A 150 8.54 4.91 18.12
N PRO A 151 8.54 5.98 17.31
CA PRO A 151 7.93 7.24 17.69
C PRO A 151 6.41 7.09 17.82
N ILE A 152 5.83 7.91 18.69
CA ILE A 152 4.38 7.94 18.90
C ILE A 152 3.78 9.09 18.09
N LEU A 153 2.80 8.79 17.28
CA LEU A 153 1.96 9.76 16.62
C LEU A 153 0.75 10.06 17.52
N PRO A 154 0.47 11.34 17.86
CA PRO A 154 -0.68 11.69 18.68
C PRO A 154 -1.98 11.45 17.92
N GLY A 155 -3.02 11.04 18.62
CA GLY A 155 -4.37 10.94 18.05
C GLY A 155 -4.93 12.31 17.72
N VAL A 156 -4.76 13.29 18.63
CA VAL A 156 -5.17 14.67 18.46
C VAL A 156 -3.92 15.57 18.45
N LEU A 157 -3.77 16.38 17.41
CA LEU A 157 -2.67 17.33 17.33
C LEU A 157 -2.90 18.51 18.29
N PRO A 158 -1.85 19.09 18.89
CA PRO A 158 -1.98 20.29 19.69
C PRO A 158 -2.64 21.42 18.90
N CYS A 159 -3.63 22.05 19.48
CA CYS A 159 -4.37 23.17 18.88
C CYS A 159 -4.71 24.23 19.94
N HIS A 160 -5.05 25.44 19.48
CA HIS A 160 -5.41 26.54 20.38
C HIS A 160 -6.87 26.45 20.85
N ASN A 161 -7.73 25.79 20.11
CA ASN A 161 -9.14 25.64 20.41
C ASN A 161 -9.76 24.45 19.69
N GLU A 162 -10.95 24.03 20.10
CA GLU A 162 -11.64 22.85 19.56
C GLU A 162 -11.99 22.96 18.06
N LYS A 163 -12.06 24.17 17.49
CA LYS A 163 -12.36 24.34 16.06
C LYS A 163 -11.16 24.03 15.17
N ASP A 164 -9.96 24.14 15.74
CA ASP A 164 -8.70 23.92 15.02
C ASP A 164 -8.17 22.49 15.27
N GLU A 165 -8.93 21.64 15.97
CA GLU A 165 -8.52 20.26 16.20
C GLU A 165 -8.24 19.52 14.89
N LYS A 166 -7.08 18.91 14.84
CA LYS A 166 -6.66 18.00 13.77
C LYS A 166 -6.32 16.64 14.34
N TYR A 167 -6.66 15.63 13.59
CA TYR A 167 -6.48 14.24 13.98
C TYR A 167 -5.40 13.62 13.12
N LEU A 168 -4.47 12.88 13.72
CA LEU A 168 -3.37 12.26 13.01
C LEU A 168 -3.44 10.74 13.10
N ALA A 169 -3.20 10.18 14.27
CA ALA A 169 -3.24 8.73 14.44
C ALA A 169 -4.65 8.27 14.80
N LEU A 170 -5.07 7.19 14.15
CA LEU A 170 -6.37 6.56 14.41
C LEU A 170 -6.16 5.12 14.87
N TRP A 171 -6.94 4.69 15.84
CA TRP A 171 -7.09 3.29 16.21
C TRP A 171 -8.57 2.91 16.19
N GLU A 172 -8.91 1.98 15.29
CA GLU A 172 -10.30 1.58 15.04
C GLU A 172 -11.23 2.81 14.91
N GLY A 173 -10.86 3.76 14.05
CA GLY A 173 -11.64 4.96 13.76
C GLY A 173 -11.74 6.00 14.88
N ASN A 174 -10.98 5.84 15.97
CA ASN A 174 -10.90 6.81 17.06
C ASN A 174 -9.53 7.52 17.06
N PRO A 175 -9.48 8.82 17.39
CA PRO A 175 -8.23 9.58 17.44
C PRO A 175 -7.44 9.23 18.70
N LEU A 176 -6.60 8.22 18.61
CA LEU A 176 -5.84 7.66 19.72
C LEU A 176 -4.35 7.56 19.37
N ASP A 177 -3.50 7.88 20.34
CA ASP A 177 -2.06 7.78 20.20
C ASP A 177 -1.65 6.37 19.74
N SER A 178 -0.92 6.30 18.63
CA SER A 178 -0.44 5.07 18.04
C SER A 178 1.04 5.20 17.70
N PHE A 179 1.77 4.08 17.71
CA PHE A 179 3.13 4.10 17.19
C PHE A 179 3.12 4.41 15.69
N ALA A 180 4.12 5.12 15.20
CA ALA A 180 4.31 5.39 13.78
C ALA A 180 4.52 4.08 13.02
N ALA A 181 4.01 4.02 11.80
CA ALA A 181 4.15 2.86 10.91
C ALA A 181 5.61 2.62 10.50
N LEU A 182 5.88 1.46 9.89
CA LEU A 182 7.18 1.23 9.26
C LEU A 182 7.46 2.29 8.18
N ILE A 183 6.45 2.58 7.35
CA ILE A 183 6.50 3.64 6.32
C ILE A 183 5.37 4.64 6.56
N ASN A 184 5.71 5.91 6.66
CA ASN A 184 4.77 7.01 6.92
C ASN A 184 4.84 8.08 5.82
N VAL A 185 3.66 8.53 5.35
CA VAL A 185 3.49 9.66 4.42
C VAL A 185 2.47 10.62 5.04
N ILE A 186 2.95 11.65 5.71
CA ILE A 186 2.10 12.57 6.49
C ILE A 186 2.19 13.98 5.91
N ASN A 187 1.04 14.54 5.50
CA ASN A 187 0.94 15.87 4.89
C ASN A 187 1.94 16.07 3.73
N ALA A 188 2.17 15.02 2.94
CA ALA A 188 3.09 15.02 1.82
C ALA A 188 2.35 14.72 0.51
N GLU A 189 2.91 15.14 -0.62
CA GLU A 189 2.33 14.93 -1.93
C GLU A 189 3.34 14.36 -2.93
N ASN A 190 2.82 13.66 -3.96
CA ASN A 190 3.62 13.07 -5.04
C ASN A 190 4.68 12.10 -4.48
N VAL A 191 4.24 11.15 -3.66
CA VAL A 191 5.11 10.15 -3.04
C VAL A 191 4.91 8.80 -3.69
N THR A 192 5.99 8.17 -4.12
CA THR A 192 5.96 6.83 -4.72
C THR A 192 6.83 5.87 -3.91
N ILE A 193 6.28 4.72 -3.56
CA ILE A 193 7.02 3.56 -3.07
C ILE A 193 6.87 2.46 -4.12
N THR A 194 7.98 1.97 -4.65
CA THR A 194 7.96 1.01 -5.75
C THR A 194 9.14 0.03 -5.69
N GLY A 195 9.10 -0.97 -6.56
CA GLY A 195 10.12 -2.00 -6.69
C GLY A 195 9.62 -3.39 -6.29
N GLU A 196 10.54 -4.35 -6.30
CA GLU A 196 10.25 -5.76 -5.97
C GLU A 196 10.71 -6.16 -4.55
N GLY A 197 11.02 -5.17 -3.71
CA GLY A 197 11.49 -5.39 -2.34
C GLY A 197 10.38 -5.77 -1.37
N THR A 198 10.77 -6.02 -0.14
CA THR A 198 9.90 -6.44 0.96
C THR A 198 9.85 -5.40 2.07
N LEU A 199 8.66 -5.08 2.52
CA LEU A 199 8.38 -4.37 3.75
C LEU A 199 7.92 -5.41 4.78
N ASP A 200 8.78 -5.78 5.72
CA ASP A 200 8.51 -6.80 6.74
C ASP A 200 8.49 -6.14 8.12
N CYS A 201 7.33 -6.06 8.74
CA CYS A 201 7.22 -5.51 10.10
C CYS A 201 7.83 -6.41 11.18
N ASN A 202 8.10 -7.68 10.89
CA ASN A 202 8.71 -8.60 11.85
C ASN A 202 7.92 -8.73 13.17
N ALA A 203 6.62 -8.47 13.13
CA ALA A 203 5.81 -8.30 14.33
C ALA A 203 5.67 -9.58 15.17
N GLN A 204 5.75 -10.75 14.53
CA GLN A 204 5.67 -12.05 15.19
C GLN A 204 6.86 -12.33 16.13
N ASN A 205 7.99 -11.64 15.93
CA ASN A 205 9.18 -11.79 16.76
C ASN A 205 9.26 -10.77 17.92
N GLY A 206 8.26 -9.88 18.03
CA GLY A 206 8.08 -8.94 19.13
C GLY A 206 6.90 -9.29 20.04
N ASP A 207 6.49 -8.34 20.87
CA ASP A 207 5.33 -8.49 21.75
C ASP A 207 4.03 -7.89 21.13
N TRP A 208 4.06 -7.56 19.83
CA TRP A 208 2.99 -6.82 19.16
C TRP A 208 1.64 -7.56 19.14
N TYR A 209 1.67 -8.89 19.10
CA TYR A 209 0.47 -9.73 19.09
C TYR A 209 0.01 -10.16 20.48
N GLN A 210 0.75 -9.83 21.53
CA GLN A 210 0.37 -10.11 22.90
C GLN A 210 -0.66 -9.11 23.41
N ASN A 211 -1.85 -9.58 23.78
CA ASN A 211 -2.98 -8.76 24.22
C ASN A 211 -3.31 -7.62 23.24
N PRO A 212 -3.66 -7.93 21.99
CA PRO A 212 -3.72 -6.97 20.88
C PRO A 212 -4.79 -5.88 21.04
N LYS A 213 -5.76 -6.09 21.94
CA LYS A 213 -6.81 -5.12 22.26
C LYS A 213 -6.49 -4.26 23.50
N GLN A 214 -5.28 -4.35 24.01
CA GLN A 214 -4.81 -3.53 25.14
C GLN A 214 -3.76 -2.52 24.67
N LYS A 215 -3.97 -1.25 25.04
CA LYS A 215 -2.97 -0.20 24.80
C LYS A 215 -1.73 -0.49 25.67
N LYS A 216 -0.57 -0.62 25.03
CA LYS A 216 0.74 -0.70 25.70
C LYS A 216 1.57 0.50 25.27
N ILE A 217 1.75 1.52 26.13
CA ILE A 217 2.35 2.82 25.81
C ILE A 217 1.47 3.59 24.80
N ALA A 218 1.42 3.15 23.55
CA ALA A 218 0.55 3.60 22.49
C ALA A 218 -0.11 2.39 21.80
N TRP A 219 -1.05 2.61 20.88
CA TRP A 219 -1.64 1.57 20.05
C TRP A 219 -0.65 1.06 19.00
N ARG A 220 -0.87 -0.17 18.52
CA ARG A 220 -0.01 -0.82 17.52
C ARG A 220 0.11 0.02 16.25
N PRO A 221 1.30 0.05 15.63
CA PRO A 221 1.50 0.75 14.36
C PRO A 221 0.84 0.02 13.18
N ARG A 222 0.94 0.61 12.01
CA ARG A 222 0.63 0.03 10.70
C ARG A 222 1.93 -0.40 10.01
N LEU A 223 1.85 -1.13 8.91
CA LEU A 223 3.01 -1.30 8.04
C LEU A 223 3.21 -0.03 7.20
N PHE A 224 2.16 0.40 6.49
CA PHE A 224 2.15 1.62 5.68
C PHE A 224 1.00 2.52 6.13
N PHE A 225 1.30 3.77 6.42
CA PHE A 225 0.35 4.76 6.90
C PHE A 225 0.48 6.07 6.15
N THR A 226 -0.65 6.63 5.73
CA THR A 226 -0.70 8.00 5.23
C THR A 226 -1.72 8.81 6.00
N SER A 227 -1.49 10.12 6.14
CA SER A 227 -2.48 11.04 6.69
C SER A 227 -2.37 12.40 6.02
N GLY A 228 -3.48 12.87 5.44
CA GLY A 228 -3.51 14.16 4.73
C GLY A 228 -2.59 14.20 3.52
N ALA A 229 -2.29 13.06 2.91
CA ALA A 229 -1.38 12.94 1.78
C ALA A 229 -2.12 13.04 0.44
N LYS A 230 -1.41 13.44 -0.63
CA LYS A 230 -1.96 13.51 -1.99
C LYS A 230 -1.05 12.85 -3.01
N ASN A 231 -1.66 12.21 -4.02
CA ASN A 231 -0.92 11.56 -5.13
C ASN A 231 0.11 10.55 -4.61
N VAL A 232 -0.35 9.55 -3.87
CA VAL A 232 0.51 8.51 -3.28
C VAL A 232 0.40 7.23 -4.10
N VAL A 233 1.54 6.66 -4.45
CA VAL A 233 1.62 5.37 -5.16
C VAL A 233 2.36 4.36 -4.30
N LEU A 234 1.73 3.23 -4.03
CA LEU A 234 2.36 2.04 -3.45
C LEU A 234 2.28 0.92 -4.48
N HIS A 235 3.44 0.46 -4.98
CA HIS A 235 3.50 -0.44 -6.12
C HIS A 235 4.52 -1.55 -5.94
N GLY A 236 4.14 -2.77 -6.32
CA GLY A 236 5.03 -3.91 -6.56
C GLY A 236 5.59 -4.64 -5.35
N VAL A 237 5.72 -3.97 -4.23
CA VAL A 237 6.35 -4.51 -3.02
C VAL A 237 5.58 -5.68 -2.39
N LEU A 238 6.30 -6.50 -1.64
CA LEU A 238 5.71 -7.44 -0.69
C LEU A 238 5.59 -6.75 0.68
N ALA A 239 4.38 -6.66 1.23
CA ALA A 239 4.11 -6.19 2.59
C ALA A 239 3.74 -7.37 3.48
N CYS A 240 4.45 -7.60 4.58
CA CYS A 240 4.20 -8.79 5.40
C CYS A 240 4.44 -8.57 6.89
N ASN A 241 3.91 -9.52 7.67
CA ASN A 241 4.07 -9.59 9.13
C ASN A 241 3.71 -8.29 9.84
N SER A 242 2.61 -7.66 9.42
CA SER A 242 2.18 -6.35 9.91
C SER A 242 1.89 -6.35 11.41
N TYR A 243 2.12 -5.22 12.06
CA TYR A 243 1.81 -5.02 13.48
C TYR A 243 0.30 -5.01 13.76
N SER A 244 -0.48 -4.47 12.84
CA SER A 244 -1.95 -4.40 12.79
C SER A 244 -2.39 -4.19 11.34
N TRP A 245 -3.42 -3.42 11.03
CA TRP A 245 -3.83 -3.09 9.66
C TRP A 245 -2.62 -2.77 8.77
N THR A 246 -2.53 -3.42 7.61
CA THR A 246 -1.28 -3.40 6.84
C THR A 246 -1.10 -2.10 6.07
N ILE A 247 -2.03 -1.79 5.18
CA ILE A 247 -2.00 -0.57 4.35
C ILE A 247 -3.17 0.32 4.78
N HIS A 248 -2.87 1.40 5.48
CA HIS A 248 -3.87 2.26 6.10
C HIS A 248 -3.71 3.73 5.68
N PRO A 249 -4.17 4.11 4.49
CA PRO A 249 -4.27 5.52 4.14
C PRO A 249 -5.45 6.17 4.86
N THR A 250 -5.23 7.37 5.45
CA THR A 250 -6.27 8.15 6.11
C THR A 250 -6.31 9.57 5.56
N TYR A 251 -7.50 10.16 5.39
CA TYR A 251 -7.69 11.54 4.96
C TYR A 251 -6.84 11.93 3.74
N SER A 252 -6.60 10.98 2.85
CA SER A 252 -5.70 11.13 1.70
C SER A 252 -6.47 11.14 0.39
N GLU A 253 -5.89 11.76 -0.64
CA GLU A 253 -6.51 11.91 -1.96
C GLU A 253 -5.58 11.38 -3.06
N ASN A 254 -6.16 10.73 -4.08
CA ASN A 254 -5.44 10.13 -5.21
C ASN A 254 -4.41 9.10 -4.73
N VAL A 255 -4.88 8.01 -4.14
CA VAL A 255 -4.04 6.92 -3.62
C VAL A 255 -4.13 5.72 -4.54
N ASP A 256 -3.01 5.34 -5.12
CA ASP A 256 -2.88 4.17 -5.99
C ASP A 256 -2.14 3.04 -5.26
N ILE A 257 -2.79 1.90 -5.09
CA ILE A 257 -2.22 0.67 -4.51
C ILE A 257 -2.24 -0.39 -5.61
N LEU A 258 -1.08 -0.60 -6.23
CA LEU A 258 -0.98 -1.27 -7.52
C LEU A 258 -0.07 -2.49 -7.46
N ASN A 259 -0.60 -3.64 -7.83
CA ASN A 259 0.15 -4.90 -8.02
C ASN A 259 1.09 -5.25 -6.86
N ILE A 260 0.67 -4.95 -5.62
CA ILE A 260 1.39 -5.35 -4.40
C ILE A 260 0.96 -6.74 -3.94
N ARG A 261 1.80 -7.35 -3.14
CA ARG A 261 1.47 -8.58 -2.41
C ARG A 261 1.42 -8.28 -0.92
N ILE A 262 0.35 -8.69 -0.27
CA ILE A 262 0.22 -8.62 1.19
C ILE A 262 0.16 -10.04 1.72
N ARG A 263 1.00 -10.34 2.72
CA ARG A 263 1.07 -11.66 3.33
C ARG A 263 1.21 -11.57 4.84
N ASN A 264 0.11 -11.78 5.53
CA ASN A 264 0.08 -11.94 6.99
C ASN A 264 -0.39 -13.34 7.36
N SER A 265 0.02 -13.82 8.52
CA SER A 265 -0.49 -15.10 9.05
C SER A 265 -1.98 -14.98 9.34
N SER A 266 -2.74 -16.04 9.07
CA SER A 266 -4.15 -16.14 9.48
C SER A 266 -4.36 -16.12 11.00
N GLN A 267 -3.30 -16.26 11.77
CA GLN A 267 -3.29 -16.20 13.24
C GLN A 267 -2.93 -14.81 13.79
N SER A 268 -2.45 -13.89 12.94
CA SER A 268 -2.05 -12.57 13.40
C SER A 268 -3.28 -11.66 13.62
N PRO A 269 -3.38 -11.01 14.78
CA PRO A 269 -4.59 -10.28 15.15
C PRO A 269 -4.66 -8.92 14.46
N ASN A 270 -5.82 -8.62 13.85
CA ASN A 270 -6.13 -7.34 13.22
C ASN A 270 -5.12 -6.94 12.13
N THR A 271 -4.63 -7.90 11.36
CA THR A 271 -3.73 -7.63 10.25
C THR A 271 -4.49 -7.63 8.92
N ASP A 272 -5.52 -6.77 8.88
CA ASP A 272 -6.27 -6.46 7.67
C ASP A 272 -5.31 -6.08 6.53
N GLY A 273 -5.72 -6.25 5.30
CA GLY A 273 -4.88 -5.99 4.14
C GLY A 273 -4.81 -4.51 3.78
N ILE A 274 -5.91 -3.95 3.29
CA ILE A 274 -5.95 -2.57 2.78
C ILE A 274 -7.19 -1.88 3.35
N ASP A 275 -6.97 -0.82 4.14
CA ASP A 275 -8.00 -0.11 4.90
C ASP A 275 -8.02 1.39 4.57
N PRO A 276 -8.49 1.81 3.40
CA PRO A 276 -8.62 3.25 3.15
C PRO A 276 -9.71 3.84 4.05
N GLU A 277 -9.33 4.84 4.86
CA GLU A 277 -10.21 5.50 5.82
C GLU A 277 -10.37 6.97 5.48
N SER A 278 -11.61 7.41 5.18
CA SER A 278 -11.91 8.79 4.81
C SER A 278 -11.04 9.32 3.67
N CYS A 279 -10.78 8.48 2.68
CA CYS A 279 -9.96 8.77 1.50
C CYS A 279 -10.82 9.07 0.28
N LYS A 280 -10.24 9.78 -0.69
CA LYS A 280 -10.89 10.12 -1.94
C LYS A 280 -10.05 9.70 -3.14
N ASN A 281 -10.70 9.14 -4.19
CA ASN A 281 -10.04 8.68 -5.41
C ASN A 281 -8.97 7.63 -5.11
N VAL A 282 -9.39 6.44 -4.70
CA VAL A 282 -8.50 5.33 -4.35
C VAL A 282 -8.58 4.24 -5.41
N ASN A 283 -7.44 3.84 -5.97
CA ASN A 283 -7.33 2.73 -6.90
C ASN A 283 -6.60 1.56 -6.23
N ILE A 284 -7.25 0.41 -6.17
CA ILE A 284 -6.71 -0.84 -5.61
C ILE A 284 -6.73 -1.87 -6.75
N ILE A 285 -5.61 -2.04 -7.46
CA ILE A 285 -5.59 -2.75 -8.74
C ILE A 285 -4.51 -3.83 -8.76
N GLY A 286 -4.89 -5.05 -9.12
CA GLY A 286 -3.97 -6.16 -9.36
C GLY A 286 -3.32 -6.74 -8.10
N ASN A 287 -3.83 -6.45 -6.92
CA ASN A 287 -3.20 -6.84 -5.67
C ASN A 287 -3.51 -8.28 -5.28
N HIS A 288 -2.54 -8.94 -4.66
CA HIS A 288 -2.73 -10.24 -4.03
C HIS A 288 -2.68 -10.06 -2.50
N VAL A 289 -3.84 -10.20 -1.85
CA VAL A 289 -4.00 -10.03 -0.40
C VAL A 289 -4.27 -11.38 0.25
N HIS A 290 -3.38 -11.77 1.17
CA HIS A 290 -3.48 -13.00 1.95
C HIS A 290 -3.31 -12.66 3.42
N VAL A 291 -4.41 -12.68 4.18
CA VAL A 291 -4.46 -12.21 5.57
C VAL A 291 -5.37 -13.09 6.42
N GLY A 292 -5.41 -12.84 7.72
CA GLY A 292 -6.29 -13.55 8.65
C GLY A 292 -7.49 -12.72 9.12
N ASP A 293 -7.48 -11.40 8.85
CA ASP A 293 -8.60 -10.49 9.10
C ASP A 293 -9.15 -10.01 7.74
N ASP A 294 -9.76 -8.85 7.62
CA ASP A 294 -10.38 -8.39 6.38
C ASP A 294 -9.32 -8.12 5.27
N CYS A 295 -9.58 -8.58 4.03
CA CYS A 295 -8.65 -8.35 2.93
C CYS A 295 -8.63 -6.89 2.48
N ILE A 296 -9.81 -6.30 2.25
CA ILE A 296 -9.98 -4.87 1.95
C ILE A 296 -11.17 -4.39 2.79
N ALA A 297 -10.95 -3.38 3.63
CA ALA A 297 -12.00 -2.81 4.45
C ALA A 297 -12.09 -1.29 4.29
N LEU A 298 -13.20 -0.83 3.70
CA LEU A 298 -13.45 0.59 3.48
C LEU A 298 -13.98 1.22 4.76
N LYS A 299 -13.32 2.28 5.21
CA LYS A 299 -13.57 2.90 6.53
C LYS A 299 -13.75 4.42 6.42
N SER A 300 -14.41 5.02 7.40
CA SER A 300 -14.59 6.47 7.53
C SER A 300 -14.88 6.88 8.97
N SER A 301 -14.01 6.46 9.86
CA SER A 301 -14.02 6.73 11.30
C SER A 301 -15.21 6.13 12.07
N LYS A 302 -15.09 6.04 13.39
CA LYS A 302 -16.19 5.68 14.31
C LYS A 302 -17.09 6.88 14.58
N LEU A 303 -18.24 6.59 15.20
CA LEU A 303 -19.38 7.49 15.39
C LEU A 303 -18.99 8.93 15.75
N PHE A 304 -18.19 9.13 16.79
CA PHE A 304 -17.81 10.48 17.23
C PHE A 304 -17.08 11.26 16.13
N LEU A 305 -15.98 10.71 15.61
CA LEU A 305 -15.14 11.38 14.64
C LEU A 305 -15.80 11.46 13.26
N GLY A 306 -16.46 10.37 12.85
CA GLY A 306 -17.17 10.32 11.58
C GLY A 306 -18.33 11.34 11.51
N MET A 307 -19.08 11.49 12.59
CA MET A 307 -20.14 12.51 12.68
C MET A 307 -19.59 13.94 12.81
N LYS A 308 -18.43 14.13 13.42
CA LYS A 308 -17.81 15.45 13.56
C LYS A 308 -17.23 15.95 12.22
N LEU A 309 -16.53 15.08 11.50
CA LEU A 309 -15.79 15.47 10.29
C LEU A 309 -16.63 15.31 9.01
N HIS A 310 -17.54 14.36 8.95
CA HIS A 310 -18.32 14.01 7.76
C HIS A 310 -17.47 13.78 6.49
N ILE A 311 -16.29 13.18 6.66
CA ILE A 311 -15.37 12.88 5.54
C ILE A 311 -15.59 11.42 5.11
N PRO A 312 -16.24 11.17 3.98
CA PRO A 312 -16.46 9.81 3.50
C PRO A 312 -15.18 9.20 2.91
N CYS A 313 -15.18 7.87 2.80
CA CYS A 313 -14.31 7.20 1.83
C CYS A 313 -15.05 7.13 0.50
N GLU A 314 -14.53 7.75 -0.55
CA GLU A 314 -15.29 7.94 -1.79
C GLU A 314 -14.46 7.77 -3.07
N ASN A 315 -15.15 7.38 -4.17
CA ASN A 315 -14.55 7.15 -5.48
C ASN A 315 -13.46 6.07 -5.39
N VAL A 316 -13.84 4.88 -4.95
CA VAL A 316 -12.91 3.75 -4.77
C VAL A 316 -13.10 2.75 -5.90
N ILE A 317 -12.03 2.43 -6.60
CA ILE A 317 -12.00 1.41 -7.65
C ILE A 317 -11.15 0.23 -7.18
N ILE A 318 -11.76 -0.95 -7.11
CA ILE A 318 -11.10 -2.20 -6.75
C ILE A 318 -11.26 -3.16 -7.92
N ARG A 319 -10.16 -3.56 -8.56
CA ARG A 319 -10.26 -4.50 -9.67
C ARG A 319 -9.06 -5.41 -9.82
N ASN A 320 -9.30 -6.56 -10.42
CA ASN A 320 -8.27 -7.57 -10.69
C ASN A 320 -7.44 -7.94 -9.43
N CYS A 321 -8.08 -7.97 -8.24
CA CYS A 321 -7.44 -8.38 -7.01
C CYS A 321 -7.75 -9.85 -6.67
N CYS A 322 -6.78 -10.54 -6.09
CA CYS A 322 -6.97 -11.84 -5.45
C CYS A 322 -7.00 -11.63 -3.93
N LEU A 323 -8.15 -11.87 -3.32
CA LEU A 323 -8.41 -11.68 -1.89
C LEU A 323 -8.54 -13.07 -1.25
N SER A 324 -7.59 -13.43 -0.38
CA SER A 324 -7.49 -14.80 0.09
C SER A 324 -7.32 -14.93 1.60
N ARG A 325 -7.95 -15.97 2.16
CA ARG A 325 -7.85 -16.38 3.57
C ARG A 325 -8.35 -15.34 4.59
N GLY A 326 -8.86 -14.21 4.15
CA GLY A 326 -9.38 -13.18 5.03
C GLY A 326 -10.73 -13.53 5.65
N HIS A 327 -11.05 -12.87 6.78
CA HIS A 327 -12.36 -12.95 7.39
C HIS A 327 -13.45 -12.39 6.46
N GLY A 328 -13.17 -11.23 5.81
CA GLY A 328 -13.97 -10.68 4.72
C GLY A 328 -13.09 -10.40 3.50
N GLY A 329 -13.59 -10.72 2.29
CA GLY A 329 -12.91 -10.35 1.05
C GLY A 329 -12.98 -8.83 0.84
N LEU A 330 -14.19 -8.30 0.68
CA LEU A 330 -14.46 -6.87 0.66
C LEU A 330 -15.42 -6.51 1.79
N VAL A 331 -15.01 -5.55 2.61
CA VAL A 331 -15.76 -5.16 3.81
C VAL A 331 -16.06 -3.66 3.79
N ILE A 332 -17.26 -3.30 4.18
CA ILE A 332 -17.66 -1.91 4.44
C ILE A 332 -17.82 -1.78 5.96
N GLY A 333 -16.88 -1.07 6.57
CA GLY A 333 -16.86 -0.86 8.02
C GLY A 333 -15.84 -1.76 8.76
N SER A 334 -16.08 -1.96 10.08
CA SER A 334 -17.16 -1.37 10.93
C SER A 334 -17.07 0.16 11.10
N GLU A 335 -15.91 0.75 11.02
CA GLU A 335 -15.63 2.18 11.15
C GLU A 335 -16.08 2.93 9.87
N MET A 336 -17.36 3.30 9.76
CA MET A 336 -17.89 3.91 8.52
C MET A 336 -18.86 5.08 8.78
N SER A 337 -18.76 5.73 9.93
CA SER A 337 -19.72 6.77 10.32
C SER A 337 -19.62 8.06 9.51
N GLY A 338 -18.50 8.30 8.81
CA GLY A 338 -18.35 9.41 7.88
C GLY A 338 -18.94 9.15 6.49
N GLY A 339 -19.37 7.89 6.21
CA GLY A 339 -19.96 7.48 4.95
C GLY A 339 -18.99 6.80 3.99
N ILE A 340 -19.54 5.90 3.16
CA ILE A 340 -18.84 5.22 2.05
C ILE A 340 -19.67 5.44 0.80
N LYS A 341 -19.08 5.87 -0.32
CA LYS A 341 -19.84 6.10 -1.56
C LYS A 341 -18.99 5.95 -2.83
N ASN A 342 -19.67 5.68 -3.94
CA ASN A 342 -19.04 5.54 -5.26
C ASN A 342 -17.93 4.48 -5.26
N VAL A 343 -18.27 3.25 -4.86
CA VAL A 343 -17.36 2.11 -4.85
C VAL A 343 -17.66 1.21 -6.04
N THR A 344 -16.63 0.92 -6.83
CA THR A 344 -16.72 -0.01 -7.95
C THR A 344 -15.79 -1.19 -7.72
N VAL A 345 -16.33 -2.40 -7.79
CA VAL A 345 -15.56 -3.65 -7.62
C VAL A 345 -15.79 -4.52 -8.86
N THR A 346 -14.71 -4.88 -9.54
CA THR A 346 -14.79 -5.70 -10.77
C THR A 346 -13.64 -6.70 -10.83
N GLN A 347 -13.92 -7.87 -11.44
CA GLN A 347 -12.92 -8.88 -11.79
C GLN A 347 -12.00 -9.32 -10.63
N CYS A 348 -12.48 -9.27 -9.40
CA CYS A 348 -11.77 -9.74 -8.23
C CYS A 348 -12.08 -11.23 -7.97
N LEU A 349 -11.04 -11.96 -7.56
CA LEU A 349 -11.15 -13.34 -7.09
C LEU A 349 -11.13 -13.37 -5.56
N MET A 350 -12.16 -13.93 -4.94
CA MET A 350 -12.19 -14.18 -3.51
C MET A 350 -11.97 -15.67 -3.28
N ASP A 351 -10.83 -16.01 -2.65
CA ASP A 351 -10.37 -17.38 -2.51
C ASP A 351 -10.22 -17.77 -1.05
N HIS A 352 -11.03 -18.72 -0.58
CA HIS A 352 -11.04 -19.19 0.81
C HIS A 352 -11.20 -18.06 1.86
N THR A 353 -11.90 -16.99 1.55
CA THR A 353 -12.35 -16.02 2.53
C THR A 353 -13.58 -16.56 3.27
N ASP A 354 -13.74 -16.25 4.56
CA ASP A 354 -14.92 -16.69 5.31
C ASP A 354 -16.21 -16.09 4.73
N ARG A 355 -16.12 -14.87 4.21
CA ARG A 355 -17.20 -14.14 3.55
C ARG A 355 -16.67 -13.39 2.34
N GLY A 356 -17.42 -13.42 1.23
CA GLY A 356 -17.05 -12.70 0.02
C GLY A 356 -17.13 -11.19 0.22
N SER A 357 -18.32 -10.69 0.59
CA SER A 357 -18.57 -9.27 0.86
C SER A 357 -19.36 -9.10 2.14
N VAL A 358 -19.00 -8.10 2.95
CA VAL A 358 -19.61 -7.82 4.26
C VAL A 358 -19.93 -6.34 4.40
N SER A 359 -21.09 -6.02 4.96
CA SER A 359 -21.38 -4.69 5.52
C SER A 359 -21.76 -4.85 6.99
N TYR A 360 -21.07 -4.14 7.86
CA TYR A 360 -21.27 -4.22 9.31
C TYR A 360 -22.43 -3.36 9.83
N THR A 361 -23.07 -2.59 8.95
CA THR A 361 -24.22 -1.75 9.31
C THR A 361 -25.40 -2.01 8.38
N HIS A 362 -26.61 -1.59 8.78
CA HIS A 362 -27.84 -1.71 7.99
C HIS A 362 -27.78 -0.80 6.75
N LEU A 363 -27.04 -1.22 5.76
CA LEU A 363 -27.04 -0.59 4.44
C LEU A 363 -28.06 -1.32 3.55
N THR A 364 -29.02 -0.59 3.03
CA THR A 364 -29.73 -1.00 1.83
C THR A 364 -28.79 -0.78 0.64
N LEU A 365 -28.00 -1.80 0.30
CA LEU A 365 -27.27 -1.79 -0.97
C LEU A 365 -28.31 -1.91 -2.09
N PRO A 366 -28.31 -1.04 -3.10
CA PRO A 366 -29.02 -1.35 -4.33
C PRO A 366 -28.39 -2.62 -4.91
N THR A 367 -29.09 -3.72 -4.84
CA THR A 367 -28.67 -4.99 -5.42
C THR A 367 -28.80 -4.81 -6.94
N ILE A 368 -27.70 -4.60 -7.61
CA ILE A 368 -27.63 -4.79 -9.06
C ILE A 368 -27.37 -6.28 -9.26
N ALA A 369 -28.40 -6.98 -9.73
CA ALA A 369 -28.30 -8.38 -10.11
C ALA A 369 -27.55 -8.50 -11.44
#